data_af42b11cd9f1dfee0615753983f9554e
#
_entry.id   af42b11cd9f1dfee0615753983f9554e
#
_cell.length_a   1.000
_cell.length_b   1.000
_cell.length_c   1.000
_cell.angle_alpha   90.00
_cell.angle_beta   90.00
_cell.angle_gamma   90.00
#
_symmetry.space_group_name_H-M   'P 1'
#
loop_
_entity.id
_entity.type
_entity.pdbx_description
1 polymer ?
#
loop_
_entity_poly.entity_id
_entity_poly.type
_entity_poly.pdbx_seq_one_letter_code
_entity_poly.pdbx_strand_id
1 'polypeptide(L)'
;SQASLPELEQDIKTIGLYRNKAKNLLALSHVLIEQFDGIVPSDQKQLESLPGVGRKTANVVRSVAFDIPAFAVDTHVERISKRLGFAKRDDNVLTVEKKLCRSIPRNRWNKSHHQFIFFGRYFCKATNPSCTECKLFDMCKDPIKNKYL
;
A
#
# COMPACT_ATOMS: atom_id res chain seq x y z
N SER A 1 26.07 1.74 -4.69
CA SER A 1 25.65 3.09 -5.03
C SER A 1 26.75 4.08 -4.69
N GLN A 2 27.08 4.95 -5.64
CA GLN A 2 28.15 5.94 -5.47
C GLN A 2 27.60 7.32 -5.04
N ALA A 3 26.27 7.47 -4.98
CA ALA A 3 25.63 8.72 -4.59
C ALA A 3 25.85 9.02 -3.10
N SER A 4 26.16 10.27 -2.79
CA SER A 4 26.24 10.73 -1.40
C SER A 4 24.84 11.01 -0.84
N LEU A 5 24.70 10.95 0.51
CA LEU A 5 23.43 11.26 1.16
C LEU A 5 22.91 12.68 0.85
N PRO A 6 23.76 13.73 0.87
CA PRO A 6 23.30 15.08 0.53
C PRO A 6 22.79 15.24 -0.91
N GLU A 7 23.46 14.61 -1.88
CA GLU A 7 23.01 14.61 -3.28
C GLU A 7 21.63 13.95 -3.41
N LEU A 8 21.46 12.76 -2.82
CA LEU A 8 20.21 12.05 -2.85
C LEU A 8 19.06 12.82 -2.14
N GLU A 9 19.36 13.48 -1.02
CA GLU A 9 18.39 14.35 -0.35
C GLU A 9 17.97 15.53 -1.24
N GLN A 10 18.91 16.11 -1.98
CA GLN A 10 18.61 17.22 -2.90
C GLN A 10 17.74 16.77 -4.07
N ASP A 11 18.02 15.60 -4.65
CA ASP A 11 17.29 15.04 -5.79
C ASP A 11 15.82 14.76 -5.45
N ILE A 12 15.55 14.30 -4.22
CA ILE A 12 14.20 13.91 -3.81
C ILE A 12 13.54 14.90 -2.84
N LYS A 13 14.06 16.11 -2.67
CA LYS A 13 13.59 17.10 -1.67
C LYS A 13 12.11 17.50 -1.82
N THR A 14 11.53 17.33 -3.00
CA THR A 14 10.13 17.67 -3.27
C THR A 14 9.13 16.67 -2.70
N ILE A 15 9.58 15.48 -2.30
CA ILE A 15 8.70 14.46 -1.73
C ILE A 15 8.68 14.50 -0.21
N GLY A 16 7.51 14.22 0.39
CA GLY A 16 7.37 14.20 1.86
C GLY A 16 8.30 13.20 2.53
N LEU A 17 8.88 13.56 3.68
CA LEU A 17 9.83 12.75 4.46
C LEU A 17 11.11 12.37 3.66
N TYR A 18 11.56 13.24 2.76
CA TYR A 18 12.66 12.99 1.84
C TYR A 18 13.96 12.57 2.53
N ARG A 19 14.30 13.16 3.69
CA ARG A 19 15.54 12.80 4.43
C ARG A 19 15.55 11.34 4.88
N ASN A 20 14.44 10.88 5.47
CA ASN A 20 14.32 9.47 5.85
C ASN A 20 14.29 8.54 4.64
N LYS A 21 13.67 8.98 3.54
CA LYS A 21 13.66 8.22 2.29
C LYS A 21 15.05 8.13 1.69
N ALA A 22 15.82 9.23 1.65
CA ALA A 22 17.20 9.22 1.15
C ALA A 22 18.08 8.26 1.95
N LYS A 23 18.02 8.32 3.29
CA LYS A 23 18.75 7.38 4.16
C LYS A 23 18.38 5.92 3.88
N ASN A 24 17.09 5.63 3.79
CA ASN A 24 16.62 4.28 3.51
C ASN A 24 17.00 3.80 2.11
N LEU A 25 16.93 4.65 1.09
CA LEU A 25 17.34 4.31 -0.27
C LEU A 25 18.82 3.99 -0.35
N LEU A 26 19.67 4.79 0.31
CA LEU A 26 21.10 4.54 0.35
C LEU A 26 21.41 3.23 1.08
N ALA A 27 20.84 3.04 2.27
CA ALA A 27 21.03 1.81 3.04
C ALA A 27 20.48 0.56 2.30
N LEU A 28 19.32 0.68 1.64
CA LEU A 28 18.75 -0.37 0.80
C LEU A 28 19.69 -0.77 -0.32
N SER A 29 20.28 0.20 -1.02
CA SER A 29 21.21 -0.07 -2.11
C SER A 29 22.47 -0.83 -1.64
N HIS A 30 23.03 -0.46 -0.48
CA HIS A 30 24.15 -1.17 0.12
C HIS A 30 23.78 -2.62 0.47
N VAL A 31 22.67 -2.82 1.18
CA VAL A 31 22.21 -4.17 1.55
C VAL A 31 21.96 -5.04 0.33
N LEU A 32 21.33 -4.49 -0.73
CA LEU A 32 21.10 -5.23 -1.97
C LEU A 32 22.43 -5.67 -2.60
N ILE A 33 23.43 -4.80 -2.65
CA ILE A 33 24.75 -5.14 -3.23
C ILE A 33 25.47 -6.18 -2.36
N GLU A 34 25.52 -5.98 -1.04
CA GLU A 34 26.31 -6.79 -0.14
C GLU A 34 25.71 -8.16 0.17
N GLN A 35 24.37 -8.26 0.24
CA GLN A 35 23.69 -9.48 0.70
C GLN A 35 22.87 -10.18 -0.39
N PHE A 36 22.61 -9.51 -1.50
CA PHE A 36 21.75 -10.02 -2.57
C PHE A 36 22.37 -9.88 -3.97
N ASP A 37 23.68 -9.64 -4.06
CA ASP A 37 24.40 -9.48 -5.34
C ASP A 37 23.78 -8.43 -6.29
N GLY A 38 23.17 -7.39 -5.73
CA GLY A 38 22.45 -6.36 -6.49
C GLY A 38 21.08 -6.80 -7.02
N ILE A 39 20.60 -7.99 -6.68
CA ILE A 39 19.32 -8.53 -7.14
C ILE A 39 18.24 -8.28 -6.10
N VAL A 40 17.10 -7.75 -6.52
CA VAL A 40 15.94 -7.56 -5.64
C VAL A 40 15.30 -8.93 -5.34
N PRO A 41 15.20 -9.36 -4.05
CA PRO A 41 14.59 -10.63 -3.72
C PRO A 41 13.07 -10.62 -3.92
N SER A 42 12.47 -11.79 -4.18
CA SER A 42 11.02 -11.96 -4.30
C SER A 42 10.37 -12.55 -3.04
N ASP A 43 11.16 -13.05 -2.10
CA ASP A 43 10.67 -13.58 -0.84
C ASP A 43 10.20 -12.47 0.10
N GLN A 44 9.06 -12.70 0.78
CA GLN A 44 8.44 -11.73 1.67
C GLN A 44 9.35 -11.30 2.81
N LYS A 45 10.02 -12.27 3.47
CA LYS A 45 10.85 -11.97 4.64
C LYS A 45 12.14 -11.24 4.23
N GLN A 46 12.73 -11.64 3.11
CA GLN A 46 13.90 -10.97 2.55
C GLN A 46 13.58 -9.52 2.16
N LEU A 47 12.43 -9.29 1.51
CA LEU A 47 12.00 -7.92 1.21
C LEU A 47 11.77 -7.09 2.48
N GLU A 48 11.09 -7.64 3.48
CA GLU A 48 10.82 -6.94 4.74
C GLU A 48 12.09 -6.71 5.60
N SER A 49 13.18 -7.43 5.35
CA SER A 49 14.47 -7.18 6.00
C SER A 49 15.24 -5.99 5.42
N LEU A 50 14.84 -5.51 4.24
CA LEU A 50 15.51 -4.39 3.58
C LEU A 50 15.16 -3.04 4.24
N PRO A 51 16.12 -2.11 4.37
CA PRO A 51 15.89 -0.79 4.94
C PRO A 51 14.74 -0.04 4.25
N GLY A 52 13.77 0.43 5.03
CA GLY A 52 12.62 1.18 4.53
C GLY A 52 11.54 0.36 3.82
N VAL A 53 11.68 -0.97 3.77
CA VAL A 53 10.71 -1.87 3.17
C VAL A 53 9.87 -2.52 4.26
N GLY A 54 8.64 -2.04 4.42
CA GLY A 54 7.64 -2.68 5.27
C GLY A 54 6.75 -3.63 4.46
N ARG A 55 5.86 -4.34 5.16
CA ARG A 55 4.93 -5.31 4.57
C ARG A 55 4.16 -4.81 3.34
N LYS A 56 3.66 -3.58 3.41
CA LYS A 56 2.94 -2.96 2.27
C LYS A 56 3.83 -2.85 1.04
N THR A 57 5.06 -2.38 1.20
CA THR A 57 6.01 -2.23 0.09
C THR A 57 6.42 -3.61 -0.45
N ALA A 58 6.70 -4.57 0.43
CA ALA A 58 7.01 -5.94 0.03
C ALA A 58 5.86 -6.57 -0.79
N ASN A 59 4.61 -6.41 -0.37
CA ASN A 59 3.45 -6.90 -1.11
C ASN A 59 3.31 -6.23 -2.49
N VAL A 60 3.58 -4.93 -2.61
CA VAL A 60 3.56 -4.22 -3.90
C VAL A 60 4.66 -4.75 -4.82
N VAL A 61 5.89 -4.86 -4.33
CA VAL A 61 7.02 -5.38 -5.12
C VAL A 61 6.74 -6.80 -5.61
N ARG A 62 6.25 -7.67 -4.73
CA ARG A 62 5.90 -9.05 -5.10
C ARG A 62 4.82 -9.11 -6.17
N SER A 63 3.76 -8.31 -6.02
CA SER A 63 2.62 -8.37 -6.95
C SER A 63 2.88 -7.67 -8.28
N VAL A 64 3.71 -6.62 -8.31
CA VAL A 64 3.92 -5.80 -9.51
C VAL A 64 5.18 -6.20 -10.26
N ALA A 65 6.29 -6.45 -9.54
CA ALA A 65 7.57 -6.76 -10.18
C ALA A 65 7.77 -8.26 -10.42
N PHE A 66 7.15 -9.12 -9.60
CA PHE A 66 7.35 -10.57 -9.67
C PHE A 66 6.09 -11.36 -10.04
N ASP A 67 4.97 -10.70 -10.25
CA ASP A 67 3.65 -11.32 -10.50
C ASP A 67 3.25 -12.39 -9.46
N ILE A 68 3.77 -12.25 -8.24
CA ILE A 68 3.43 -13.11 -7.10
C ILE A 68 2.19 -12.54 -6.42
N PRO A 69 1.06 -13.26 -6.37
CA PRO A 69 -0.16 -12.74 -5.76
C PRO A 69 0.06 -12.30 -4.31
N ALA A 70 -0.07 -11.00 -4.07
CA ALA A 70 -0.01 -10.36 -2.77
C ALA A 70 -1.00 -9.19 -2.71
N PHE A 71 -1.60 -8.95 -1.55
CA PHE A 71 -2.55 -7.87 -1.37
C PHE A 71 -1.92 -6.78 -0.48
N ALA A 72 -1.49 -5.69 -1.09
CA ALA A 72 -0.95 -4.58 -0.32
C ALA A 72 -2.10 -3.77 0.31
N VAL A 73 -2.00 -3.43 1.59
CA VAL A 73 -2.98 -2.60 2.28
C VAL A 73 -2.34 -1.27 2.65
N ASP A 74 -2.79 -0.21 1.99
CA ASP A 74 -2.47 1.17 2.34
C ASP A 74 -3.67 1.85 3.03
N THR A 75 -3.55 3.13 3.33
CA THR A 75 -4.61 3.90 3.98
C THR A 75 -5.89 3.99 3.15
N HIS A 76 -5.81 3.93 1.82
CA HIS A 76 -6.98 3.91 0.94
C HIS A 76 -7.67 2.54 0.98
N VAL A 77 -6.89 1.47 0.80
CA VAL A 77 -7.40 0.09 0.87
C VAL A 77 -8.02 -0.19 2.23
N GLU A 78 -7.34 0.17 3.32
CA GLU A 78 -7.86 -0.01 4.68
C GLU A 78 -9.20 0.70 4.87
N ARG A 79 -9.27 1.99 4.52
CA ARG A 79 -10.49 2.78 4.65
C ARG A 79 -11.66 2.21 3.84
N ILE A 80 -11.42 1.88 2.57
CA ILE A 80 -12.46 1.33 1.69
C ILE A 80 -12.93 -0.04 2.20
N SER A 81 -12.01 -0.88 2.65
CA SER A 81 -12.34 -2.20 3.21
C SER A 81 -13.26 -2.08 4.43
N LYS A 82 -12.98 -1.13 5.31
CA LYS A 82 -13.82 -0.85 6.48
C LYS A 82 -15.17 -0.26 6.09
N ARG A 83 -15.21 0.67 5.14
CA ARG A 83 -16.46 1.29 4.65
C ARG A 83 -17.38 0.32 3.94
N LEU A 84 -16.83 -0.61 3.17
CA LEU A 84 -17.61 -1.62 2.45
C LEU A 84 -17.88 -2.89 3.28
N GLY A 85 -17.39 -2.97 4.51
CA GLY A 85 -17.67 -4.09 5.42
C GLY A 85 -16.83 -5.34 5.21
N PHE A 86 -15.74 -5.29 4.40
CA PHE A 86 -14.75 -6.36 4.35
C PHE A 86 -13.97 -6.51 5.66
N ALA A 87 -13.83 -5.42 6.41
CA ALA A 87 -13.15 -5.38 7.69
C ALA A 87 -13.94 -4.53 8.70
N LYS A 88 -13.73 -4.80 9.99
CA LYS A 88 -14.29 -4.00 11.09
C LYS A 88 -13.50 -2.70 11.25
N ARG A 89 -14.07 -1.71 11.95
CA ARG A 89 -13.42 -0.42 12.20
C ARG A 89 -12.13 -0.54 13.01
N ASP A 90 -12.11 -1.44 13.97
CA ASP A 90 -11.02 -1.71 14.91
C ASP A 90 -9.97 -2.69 14.38
N ASP A 91 -10.19 -3.30 13.20
CA ASP A 91 -9.22 -4.20 12.60
C ASP A 91 -7.92 -3.46 12.26
N ASN A 92 -6.79 -4.03 12.64
CA ASN A 92 -5.49 -3.55 12.20
C ASN A 92 -5.20 -3.94 10.74
N VAL A 93 -4.19 -3.33 10.12
CA VAL A 93 -3.83 -3.50 8.71
C VAL A 93 -3.62 -4.97 8.33
N LEU A 94 -2.98 -5.77 9.19
CA LEU A 94 -2.73 -7.18 8.93
C LEU A 94 -4.03 -8.00 8.91
N THR A 95 -4.96 -7.67 9.80
CA THR A 95 -6.28 -8.30 9.84
C THR A 95 -7.10 -7.94 8.60
N VAL A 96 -7.04 -6.68 8.17
CA VAL A 96 -7.66 -6.23 6.90
C VAL A 96 -7.11 -7.01 5.73
N GLU A 97 -5.79 -7.13 5.60
CA GLU A 97 -5.14 -7.92 4.54
C GLU A 97 -5.66 -9.36 4.52
N LYS A 98 -5.65 -10.05 5.68
CA LYS A 98 -6.13 -11.44 5.79
C LYS A 98 -7.59 -11.58 5.37
N LYS A 99 -8.46 -10.64 5.75
CA LYS A 99 -9.88 -10.65 5.39
C LYS A 99 -10.08 -10.43 3.90
N LEU A 100 -9.36 -9.48 3.29
CA LEU A 100 -9.40 -9.25 1.86
C LEU A 100 -8.92 -10.47 1.06
N CYS A 101 -7.82 -11.09 1.49
CA CYS A 101 -7.28 -12.30 0.87
C CYS A 101 -8.24 -13.50 0.95
N ARG A 102 -9.10 -13.56 1.97
CA ARG A 102 -10.14 -14.60 2.08
C ARG A 102 -11.36 -14.30 1.21
N SER A 103 -11.70 -13.03 1.06
CA SER A 103 -12.93 -12.60 0.36
C SER A 103 -12.75 -12.45 -1.14
N ILE A 104 -11.53 -12.23 -1.61
CA ILE A 104 -11.21 -11.94 -3.00
C ILE A 104 -10.40 -13.11 -3.59
N PRO A 105 -10.77 -13.64 -4.77
CA PRO A 105 -9.98 -14.69 -5.43
C PRO A 105 -8.53 -14.26 -5.65
N ARG A 106 -7.59 -15.20 -5.43
CA ARG A 106 -6.15 -14.93 -5.42
C ARG A 106 -5.64 -14.27 -6.70
N ASN A 107 -6.13 -14.71 -7.85
CA ASN A 107 -5.77 -14.15 -9.17
C ASN A 107 -6.27 -12.73 -9.39
N ARG A 108 -7.09 -12.19 -8.49
CA ARG A 108 -7.61 -10.82 -8.55
C ARG A 108 -6.95 -9.87 -7.56
N TRP A 109 -6.06 -10.33 -6.68
CA TRP A 109 -5.51 -9.51 -5.59
C TRP A 109 -4.82 -8.25 -6.11
N ASN A 110 -3.93 -8.36 -7.09
CA ASN A 110 -3.24 -7.20 -7.67
C ASN A 110 -4.26 -6.21 -8.29
N LYS A 111 -5.15 -6.70 -9.14
CA LYS A 111 -6.18 -5.84 -9.76
C LYS A 111 -7.08 -5.17 -8.72
N SER A 112 -7.56 -5.93 -7.74
CA SER A 112 -8.43 -5.40 -6.68
C SER A 112 -7.71 -4.37 -5.82
N HIS A 113 -6.44 -4.59 -5.46
CA HIS A 113 -5.62 -3.61 -4.75
C HIS A 113 -5.65 -2.25 -5.46
N HIS A 114 -5.39 -2.21 -6.76
CA HIS A 114 -5.41 -0.96 -7.54
C HIS A 114 -6.81 -0.36 -7.61
N GLN A 115 -7.86 -1.18 -7.78
CA GLN A 115 -9.26 -0.70 -7.78
C GLN A 115 -9.62 -0.03 -6.45
N PHE A 116 -9.24 -0.61 -5.31
CA PHE A 116 -9.45 -0.01 -3.99
C PHE A 116 -8.68 1.31 -3.84
N ILE A 117 -7.42 1.38 -4.30
CA ILE A 117 -6.64 2.62 -4.27
C ILE A 117 -7.32 3.70 -5.09
N PHE A 118 -7.65 3.44 -6.35
CA PHE A 118 -8.25 4.45 -7.22
C PHE A 118 -9.61 4.90 -6.71
N PHE A 119 -10.47 3.97 -6.29
CA PHE A 119 -11.75 4.31 -5.69
C PHE A 119 -11.58 5.16 -4.43
N GLY A 120 -10.64 4.79 -3.55
CA GLY A 120 -10.36 5.54 -2.32
C GLY A 120 -9.69 6.88 -2.54
N ARG A 121 -8.87 7.03 -3.58
CA ARG A 121 -8.16 8.27 -3.88
C ARG A 121 -9.04 9.30 -4.58
N TYR A 122 -9.83 8.87 -5.53
CA TYR A 122 -10.52 9.79 -6.42
C TYR A 122 -12.01 9.94 -6.11
N PHE A 123 -12.66 8.92 -5.58
CA PHE A 123 -14.10 8.89 -5.36
C PHE A 123 -14.49 8.85 -3.87
N CYS A 124 -14.20 7.76 -3.19
CA CYS A 124 -14.51 7.58 -1.76
C CYS A 124 -13.40 8.15 -0.87
N LYS A 125 -13.17 9.46 -0.93
CA LYS A 125 -12.10 10.17 -0.21
C LYS A 125 -12.28 10.05 1.32
N ALA A 126 -11.20 10.33 2.08
CA ALA A 126 -11.23 10.35 3.54
C ALA A 126 -12.18 11.44 4.04
N THR A 127 -12.01 12.63 3.48
CA THR A 127 -12.86 13.80 3.69
C THR A 127 -13.66 14.07 2.42
N ASN A 128 -14.92 14.45 2.58
CA ASN A 128 -15.83 14.80 1.49
C ASN A 128 -15.92 13.73 0.37
N PRO A 129 -16.34 12.48 0.69
CA PRO A 129 -16.54 11.43 -0.30
C PRO A 129 -17.77 11.73 -1.18
N SER A 130 -17.75 11.32 -2.45
CA SER A 130 -18.85 11.50 -3.41
C SER A 130 -19.98 10.47 -3.17
N CYS A 131 -20.64 10.54 -2.00
CA CYS A 131 -21.62 9.52 -1.60
C CYS A 131 -22.90 9.55 -2.43
N THR A 132 -23.40 10.73 -2.82
CA THR A 132 -24.63 10.91 -3.61
C THR A 132 -24.59 10.24 -4.99
N GLU A 133 -23.39 10.14 -5.57
CA GLU A 133 -23.16 9.51 -6.88
C GLU A 133 -22.62 8.06 -6.76
N CYS A 134 -22.52 7.55 -5.52
CA CYS A 134 -21.84 6.28 -5.27
C CYS A 134 -22.71 5.08 -5.62
N LYS A 135 -22.32 4.32 -6.64
CA LYS A 135 -23.00 3.07 -7.01
C LYS A 135 -22.92 1.96 -5.96
N LEU A 136 -22.04 2.12 -4.95
CA LEU A 136 -21.89 1.20 -3.83
C LEU A 136 -22.55 1.73 -2.55
N PHE A 137 -23.39 2.76 -2.66
CA PHE A 137 -24.02 3.44 -1.52
C PHE A 137 -24.78 2.48 -0.60
N ASP A 138 -25.62 1.62 -1.16
CA ASP A 138 -26.44 0.67 -0.39
C ASP A 138 -25.58 -0.40 0.32
N MET A 139 -24.46 -0.78 -0.28
CA MET A 139 -23.52 -1.74 0.30
C MET A 139 -22.63 -1.12 1.39
N CYS A 140 -22.48 0.21 1.41
CA CYS A 140 -21.62 0.91 2.34
C CYS A 140 -22.13 0.76 3.79
N LYS A 141 -21.21 0.39 4.69
CA LYS A 141 -21.48 0.21 6.13
C LYS A 141 -21.03 1.42 6.98
N ASP A 142 -20.39 2.41 6.35
CA ASP A 142 -19.91 3.59 7.07
C ASP A 142 -21.03 4.62 7.25
N PRO A 143 -21.30 5.05 8.50
CA PRO A 143 -22.30 6.09 8.77
C PRO A 143 -21.98 7.45 8.14
N ILE A 144 -20.74 7.67 7.66
CA ILE A 144 -20.40 8.91 6.94
C ILE A 144 -21.35 9.17 5.75
N LYS A 145 -21.87 8.10 5.12
CA LYS A 145 -22.78 8.23 4.00
C LYS A 145 -24.04 9.03 4.34
N ASN A 146 -24.51 8.94 5.60
CA ASN A 146 -25.73 9.62 6.04
C ASN A 146 -25.58 11.14 6.11
N LYS A 147 -24.35 11.67 6.04
CA LYS A 147 -24.10 13.13 5.97
C LYS A 147 -24.32 13.69 4.57
N TYR A 148 -24.53 12.83 3.58
CA TYR A 148 -24.63 13.19 2.17
C TYR A 148 -25.96 12.71 1.55
N LEU A 149 -26.92 12.31 2.39
CA LEU A 149 -28.32 12.14 2.06
C LEU A 149 -29.05 13.47 2.26
#